data_f4dcb1b65db8f15e6748f97451239f99
#
_entry.id   f4dcb1b65db8f15e6748f97451239f99
#
_cell.length_a   1.000
_cell.length_b   1.000
_cell.length_c   1.000
_cell.angle_alpha   90.00
_cell.angle_beta   90.00
_cell.angle_gamma   90.00
#
_symmetry.space_group_name_H-M   'P 1'
#
loop_
_entity.id
_entity.type
_entity.pdbx_description
1 polymer ?
#
loop_
_entity_poly.entity_id
_entity_poly.type
_entity_poly.pdbx_seq_one_letter_code
_entity_poly.pdbx_strand_id
1 'polypeptide(L)'
;MQTICEMNLTWPSVPIPWALGNPELLRLAKRTYCDCEIGASPYPVRQVETTNIQSLGIIAGSRELPLLIAREARRLGMPRIVAVAFHNETSPEIEKVADEVEWLRVGQLSRLIKAFSRRDVAHCVMAGQIAPKNLFDFRPDLKTAAMLFRLKERNAHTIFGAIGDELAKGGVTLIDALPWLGQAMPGGDFHLGPKLSRQQQDDIAFGCRLAKEVSRLEIGQSIVVKEGTVLAVEGFEGTDACLRRGGELAGPKGGAVAVKVARENHDMRFDIP
;
A
#
# COMPACT_ATOMS: atom_id res chain seq x y z
N MET A 1 12.52 -3.05 3.87
CA MET A 1 12.62 -1.90 2.97
C MET A 1 11.94 -0.74 3.66
N GLN A 2 12.65 0.32 3.98
CA GLN A 2 12.11 1.45 4.74
C GLN A 2 12.00 2.63 3.79
N THR A 3 10.80 3.16 3.61
CA THR A 3 10.58 4.33 2.78
C THR A 3 10.57 5.56 3.68
N ILE A 4 11.54 6.44 3.50
CA ILE A 4 11.57 7.75 4.14
C ILE A 4 11.16 8.76 3.08
N CYS A 5 10.04 9.43 3.29
CA CYS A 5 9.58 10.51 2.43
C CYS A 5 9.76 11.84 3.16
N GLU A 6 10.71 12.64 2.72
CA GLU A 6 10.84 14.01 3.14
C GLU A 6 9.92 14.88 2.27
N MET A 7 8.92 15.47 2.88
CA MET A 7 8.16 16.54 2.25
C MET A 7 8.59 17.87 2.86
N ASN A 8 9.29 18.70 2.09
CA ASN A 8 9.51 20.09 2.45
C ASN A 8 8.18 20.83 2.23
N LEU A 9 7.29 20.73 3.22
CA LEU A 9 5.94 21.29 3.16
C LEU A 9 6.01 22.81 3.36
N THR A 10 6.41 23.54 2.32
CA THR A 10 6.00 24.93 2.18
C THR A 10 4.61 24.91 1.57
N TRP A 11 3.60 25.17 2.37
CA TRP A 11 2.20 25.10 1.96
C TRP A 11 1.78 26.40 1.27
N PRO A 12 1.41 26.41 -0.01
CA PRO A 12 0.58 27.47 -0.56
C PRO A 12 -0.87 27.17 -0.15
N SER A 13 -1.63 28.21 0.17
CA SER A 13 -3.04 28.18 0.58
C SER A 13 -4.03 27.78 -0.54
N VAL A 14 -3.78 26.68 -1.25
CA VAL A 14 -4.60 26.17 -2.33
C VAL A 14 -4.99 24.72 -2.01
N PRO A 15 -6.26 24.32 -2.18
CA PRO A 15 -6.67 22.92 -1.97
C PRO A 15 -5.96 22.02 -2.98
N ILE A 16 -5.20 21.06 -2.50
CA ILE A 16 -4.39 20.15 -3.31
C ILE A 16 -5.28 18.98 -3.76
N PRO A 17 -5.57 18.85 -5.06
CA PRO A 17 -6.03 17.57 -5.60
C PRO A 17 -4.85 16.61 -5.60
N TRP A 18 -5.05 15.43 -5.10
CA TRP A 18 -4.06 14.37 -4.95
C TRP A 18 -3.34 14.02 -6.24
N ALA A 19 -2.07 14.25 -6.28
CA ALA A 19 -1.27 14.22 -7.48
C ALA A 19 -0.14 13.19 -7.39
N LEU A 20 -0.48 11.92 -7.48
CA LEU A 20 0.46 10.93 -8.02
C LEU A 20 0.51 10.96 -9.56
N GLY A 21 -0.23 11.88 -10.19
CA GLY A 21 -0.21 12.14 -11.63
C GLY A 21 0.28 13.54 -12.05
N ASN A 22 0.72 14.38 -11.11
CA ASN A 22 1.17 15.73 -11.46
C ASN A 22 2.70 15.85 -11.37
N PRO A 23 3.42 16.00 -12.52
CA PRO A 23 4.87 16.10 -12.55
C PRO A 23 5.45 17.31 -11.79
N GLU A 24 4.66 18.33 -11.48
CA GLU A 24 5.12 19.47 -10.69
C GLU A 24 5.19 19.17 -9.18
N LEU A 25 4.36 18.29 -8.65
CA LEU A 25 4.42 17.90 -7.24
C LEU A 25 5.53 16.87 -6.96
N LEU A 26 5.91 16.08 -7.94
CA LEU A 26 7.11 15.23 -7.88
C LEU A 26 8.41 16.08 -7.75
N ARG A 27 8.40 17.33 -8.18
CA ARG A 27 9.54 18.27 -7.99
C ARG A 27 9.68 18.77 -6.55
N LEU A 28 8.65 18.67 -5.72
CA LEU A 28 8.65 19.18 -4.34
C LEU A 28 8.86 18.09 -3.30
N ALA A 29 8.69 16.82 -3.64
CA ALA A 29 8.92 15.69 -2.75
C ALA A 29 10.37 15.24 -2.83
N LYS A 30 11.10 15.38 -1.74
CA LYS A 30 12.43 14.78 -1.56
C LYS A 30 12.20 13.39 -0.99
N ARG A 31 12.58 12.35 -1.72
CA ARG A 31 12.55 10.96 -1.25
C ARG A 31 13.96 10.50 -0.95
N THR A 32 14.18 10.07 0.26
CA THR A 32 15.45 9.49 0.69
C THR A 32 15.17 8.13 1.32
N TYR A 33 15.87 7.11 0.85
CA TYR A 33 15.88 5.79 1.48
C TYR A 33 17.12 5.71 2.37
N CYS A 34 16.94 5.39 3.63
CA CYS A 34 18.03 5.21 4.55
C CYS A 34 18.21 3.71 4.84
N ASP A 35 19.42 3.18 4.64
CA ASP A 35 19.83 1.88 5.15
C ASP A 35 19.99 1.97 6.68
N CYS A 36 18.88 1.94 7.40
CA CYS A 36 18.96 1.46 8.77
C CYS A 36 19.14 -0.05 8.67
N GLU A 37 20.25 -0.61 9.17
CA GLU A 37 20.61 -2.03 9.10
C GLU A 37 19.37 -2.93 9.16
N ILE A 38 18.93 -3.38 8.00
CA ILE A 38 17.87 -4.36 7.87
C ILE A 38 18.60 -5.69 8.01
N GLY A 39 18.43 -6.33 9.16
CA GLY A 39 18.65 -7.77 9.22
C GLY A 39 17.94 -8.40 8.03
N ALA A 40 18.58 -9.30 7.31
CA ALA A 40 18.02 -9.99 6.16
C ALA A 40 16.57 -10.35 6.45
N SER A 41 15.65 -9.96 5.55
CA SER A 41 14.22 -10.24 5.70
C SER A 41 14.05 -11.71 6.11
N PRO A 42 13.44 -12.01 7.27
CA PRO A 42 13.25 -13.38 7.72
C PRO A 42 12.26 -14.16 6.85
N TYR A 43 11.65 -13.48 5.90
CA TYR A 43 10.74 -14.13 4.95
C TYR A 43 11.51 -14.47 3.67
N PRO A 44 11.69 -15.78 3.39
CA PRO A 44 12.10 -16.18 2.07
C PRO A 44 11.02 -15.63 1.14
N VAL A 45 11.38 -14.66 0.29
CA VAL A 45 10.60 -14.33 -0.89
C VAL A 45 10.43 -15.67 -1.61
N ARG A 46 9.28 -16.32 -1.44
CA ARG A 46 8.92 -17.41 -2.34
C ARG A 46 8.84 -16.74 -3.70
N GLN A 47 9.92 -16.86 -4.45
CA GLN A 47 9.91 -16.51 -5.87
C GLN A 47 8.86 -17.44 -6.48
N VAL A 48 7.64 -16.92 -6.62
CA VAL A 48 6.67 -17.55 -7.49
C VAL A 48 7.32 -17.41 -8.86
N GLU A 49 7.67 -18.53 -9.47
CA GLU A 49 8.15 -18.54 -10.85
C GLU A 49 7.02 -17.96 -11.72
N THR A 50 7.10 -16.66 -11.99
CA THR A 50 6.09 -15.92 -12.77
C THR A 50 6.00 -16.42 -14.21
N THR A 51 7.00 -17.18 -14.66
CA THR A 51 7.14 -17.74 -16.00
C THR A 51 6.02 -18.71 -16.38
N ASN A 52 5.28 -19.28 -15.43
CA ASN A 52 4.19 -20.24 -15.71
C ASN A 52 2.78 -19.68 -15.46
N ILE A 53 2.65 -18.40 -15.09
CA ILE A 53 1.33 -17.79 -14.83
C ILE A 53 0.72 -17.34 -16.14
N GLN A 54 -0.37 -18.03 -16.57
CA GLN A 54 -1.10 -17.71 -17.80
C GLN A 54 -2.16 -16.62 -17.62
N SER A 55 -2.61 -16.40 -16.37
CA SER A 55 -3.59 -15.36 -16.06
C SER A 55 -3.32 -14.80 -14.66
N LEU A 56 -3.30 -13.48 -14.54
CA LEU A 56 -3.13 -12.76 -13.28
C LEU A 56 -4.46 -12.13 -12.85
N GLY A 57 -4.93 -12.49 -11.67
CA GLY A 57 -6.01 -11.80 -10.98
C GLY A 57 -5.52 -10.55 -10.27
N ILE A 58 -6.28 -9.46 -10.34
CA ILE A 58 -5.99 -8.25 -9.56
C ILE A 58 -7.21 -7.90 -8.71
N ILE A 59 -7.07 -7.97 -7.39
CA ILE A 59 -8.05 -7.40 -6.45
C ILE A 59 -7.72 -5.92 -6.35
N ALA A 60 -8.47 -5.11 -7.08
CA ALA A 60 -8.15 -3.71 -7.33
C ALA A 60 -8.87 -2.79 -6.33
N GLY A 61 -8.14 -2.26 -5.36
CA GLY A 61 -8.60 -1.16 -4.51
C GLY A 61 -8.48 0.21 -5.20
N SER A 62 -8.43 1.24 -4.41
CA SER A 62 -8.28 2.63 -4.86
C SER A 62 -6.83 2.97 -5.22
N ARG A 63 -6.66 4.15 -5.86
CA ARG A 63 -5.39 4.76 -6.28
C ARG A 63 -4.72 4.06 -7.48
N GLU A 64 -3.46 4.43 -7.76
CA GLU A 64 -2.73 4.07 -8.98
C GLU A 64 -2.11 2.66 -8.96
N LEU A 65 -1.90 2.07 -7.79
CA LEU A 65 -1.16 0.81 -7.67
C LEU A 65 -1.76 -0.35 -8.49
N PRO A 66 -3.10 -0.56 -8.52
CA PRO A 66 -3.71 -1.60 -9.37
C PRO A 66 -3.43 -1.39 -10.84
N LEU A 67 -3.47 -0.13 -11.29
CA LEU A 67 -3.21 0.23 -12.70
C LEU A 67 -1.75 0.02 -13.06
N LEU A 68 -0.84 0.38 -12.15
CA LEU A 68 0.59 0.18 -12.32
C LEU A 68 0.93 -1.31 -12.45
N ILE A 69 0.41 -2.14 -11.55
CA ILE A 69 0.63 -3.60 -11.59
C ILE A 69 0.10 -4.18 -12.90
N ALA A 70 -1.09 -3.78 -13.34
CA ALA A 70 -1.67 -4.27 -14.59
C ALA A 70 -0.79 -3.90 -15.80
N ARG A 71 -0.33 -2.64 -15.88
CA ARG A 71 0.56 -2.17 -16.96
C ARG A 71 1.90 -2.90 -16.95
N GLU A 72 2.53 -3.04 -15.77
CA GLU A 72 3.82 -3.72 -15.64
C GLU A 72 3.70 -5.23 -15.90
N ALA A 73 2.64 -5.89 -15.43
CA ALA A 73 2.38 -7.28 -15.76
C ALA A 73 2.25 -7.47 -17.29
N ARG A 74 1.53 -6.57 -17.96
CA ARG A 74 1.40 -6.60 -19.43
C ARG A 74 2.75 -6.39 -20.12
N ARG A 75 3.55 -5.41 -19.65
CA ARG A 75 4.90 -5.15 -20.17
C ARG A 75 5.83 -6.35 -20.03
N LEU A 76 5.67 -7.11 -18.95
CA LEU A 76 6.43 -8.35 -18.67
C LEU A 76 5.86 -9.59 -19.40
N GLY A 77 4.87 -9.39 -20.27
CA GLY A 77 4.33 -10.47 -21.11
C GLY A 77 3.19 -11.29 -20.49
N MET A 78 2.52 -10.78 -19.43
CA MET A 78 1.35 -11.46 -18.85
C MET A 78 0.25 -11.61 -19.92
N PRO A 79 -0.13 -12.84 -20.30
CA PRO A 79 -1.08 -13.05 -21.42
C PRO A 79 -2.48 -12.51 -21.10
N ARG A 80 -2.95 -12.70 -19.87
CA ARG A 80 -4.31 -12.33 -19.45
C ARG A 80 -4.33 -11.70 -18.07
N ILE A 81 -5.08 -10.60 -17.94
CA ILE A 81 -5.28 -9.88 -16.67
C ILE A 81 -6.77 -9.79 -16.40
N VAL A 82 -7.21 -10.30 -15.25
CA VAL A 82 -8.59 -10.25 -14.79
C VAL A 82 -8.65 -9.42 -13.52
N ALA A 83 -9.40 -8.33 -13.52
CA ALA A 83 -9.54 -7.47 -12.36
C ALA A 83 -10.89 -7.66 -11.66
N VAL A 84 -10.88 -7.70 -10.33
CA VAL A 84 -12.05 -7.46 -9.50
C VAL A 84 -11.94 -6.05 -8.94
N ALA A 85 -12.84 -5.19 -9.37
CA ALA A 85 -12.90 -3.78 -9.02
C ALA A 85 -14.05 -3.50 -8.04
N PHE A 86 -13.90 -2.48 -7.21
CA PHE A 86 -14.92 -2.13 -6.21
C PHE A 86 -15.56 -0.79 -6.52
N HIS A 87 -16.88 -0.76 -6.58
CA HIS A 87 -17.64 0.48 -6.75
C HIS A 87 -17.26 1.50 -5.67
N ASN A 88 -17.07 2.75 -6.07
CA ASN A 88 -16.65 3.89 -5.24
C ASN A 88 -15.22 3.82 -4.66
N GLU A 89 -14.43 2.82 -5.05
CA GLU A 89 -13.03 2.67 -4.65
C GLU A 89 -12.09 2.64 -5.86
N THR A 90 -12.29 1.70 -6.76
CA THR A 90 -11.39 1.46 -7.89
C THR A 90 -11.61 2.50 -8.99
N SER A 91 -10.52 2.99 -9.58
CA SER A 91 -10.58 3.85 -10.74
C SER A 91 -11.17 3.12 -11.96
N PRO A 92 -12.11 3.71 -12.72
CA PRO A 92 -12.61 3.14 -13.96
C PRO A 92 -11.53 2.88 -15.02
N GLU A 93 -10.38 3.53 -14.91
CA GLU A 93 -9.22 3.31 -15.80
C GLU A 93 -8.73 1.85 -15.79
N ILE A 94 -9.13 1.05 -14.78
CA ILE A 94 -8.80 -0.39 -14.71
C ILE A 94 -9.32 -1.14 -15.93
N GLU A 95 -10.45 -0.71 -16.51
CA GLU A 95 -11.04 -1.30 -17.71
C GLU A 95 -10.17 -1.13 -18.97
N LYS A 96 -9.25 -0.17 -18.96
CA LYS A 96 -8.33 0.08 -20.09
C LYS A 96 -7.06 -0.79 -20.03
N VAL A 97 -6.76 -1.37 -18.88
CA VAL A 97 -5.50 -2.11 -18.64
C VAL A 97 -5.71 -3.59 -18.33
N ALA A 98 -6.91 -4.00 -17.91
CA ALA A 98 -7.30 -5.40 -17.72
C ALA A 98 -8.11 -5.91 -18.92
N ASP A 99 -8.02 -7.23 -19.19
CA ASP A 99 -8.79 -7.86 -20.27
C ASP A 99 -10.25 -8.07 -19.85
N GLU A 100 -10.48 -8.33 -18.57
CA GLU A 100 -11.82 -8.50 -18.00
C GLU A 100 -11.89 -7.83 -16.64
N VAL A 101 -13.01 -7.17 -16.36
CA VAL A 101 -13.27 -6.52 -15.07
C VAL A 101 -14.62 -6.95 -14.53
N GLU A 102 -14.65 -7.38 -13.27
CA GLU A 102 -15.89 -7.60 -12.53
C GLU A 102 -16.03 -6.57 -11.42
N TRP A 103 -17.09 -5.77 -11.50
CA TRP A 103 -17.39 -4.75 -10.51
C TRP A 103 -18.21 -5.31 -9.34
N LEU A 104 -17.68 -5.20 -8.14
CA LEU A 104 -18.31 -5.68 -6.91
C LEU A 104 -18.48 -4.54 -5.90
N ARG A 105 -19.21 -4.82 -4.84
CA ARG A 105 -19.18 -4.01 -3.61
C ARG A 105 -18.20 -4.62 -2.62
N VAL A 106 -17.56 -3.78 -1.82
CA VAL A 106 -16.71 -4.24 -0.71
C VAL A 106 -17.53 -5.17 0.21
N GLY A 107 -16.93 -6.30 0.58
CA GLY A 107 -17.60 -7.32 1.41
C GLY A 107 -18.30 -8.46 0.66
N GLN A 108 -18.22 -8.52 -0.67
CA GLN A 108 -18.79 -9.62 -1.47
C GLN A 108 -17.76 -10.71 -1.75
N LEU A 109 -17.19 -11.32 -0.70
CA LEU A 109 -16.10 -12.30 -0.81
C LEU A 109 -16.46 -13.53 -1.64
N SER A 110 -17.70 -14.04 -1.51
CA SER A 110 -18.15 -15.19 -2.32
C SER A 110 -18.14 -14.87 -3.82
N ARG A 111 -18.52 -13.65 -4.18
CA ARG A 111 -18.52 -13.21 -5.58
C ARG A 111 -17.11 -12.96 -6.09
N LEU A 112 -16.23 -12.38 -5.25
CA LEU A 112 -14.83 -12.17 -5.57
C LEU A 112 -14.13 -13.50 -5.90
N ILE A 113 -14.30 -14.52 -5.06
CA ILE A 113 -13.74 -15.86 -5.31
C ILE A 113 -14.28 -16.42 -6.62
N LYS A 114 -15.61 -16.34 -6.82
CA LYS A 114 -16.25 -16.83 -8.06
C LYS A 114 -15.81 -16.07 -9.30
N ALA A 115 -15.51 -14.78 -9.18
CA ALA A 115 -15.04 -13.96 -10.30
C ALA A 115 -13.73 -14.52 -10.89
N PHE A 116 -12.83 -14.97 -10.04
CA PHE A 116 -11.57 -15.58 -10.47
C PHE A 116 -11.73 -17.06 -10.85
N SER A 117 -12.38 -17.87 -10.01
CA SER A 117 -12.48 -19.31 -10.24
C SER A 117 -13.25 -19.67 -11.52
N ARG A 118 -14.27 -18.89 -11.91
CA ARG A 118 -15.02 -19.09 -13.18
C ARG A 118 -14.21 -18.72 -14.42
N ARG A 119 -13.13 -18.00 -14.25
CA ARG A 119 -12.25 -17.53 -15.32
C ARG A 119 -10.91 -18.25 -15.33
N ASP A 120 -10.80 -19.35 -14.56
CA ASP A 120 -9.58 -20.17 -14.43
C ASP A 120 -8.36 -19.34 -14.01
N VAL A 121 -8.57 -18.34 -13.14
CA VAL A 121 -7.51 -17.54 -12.56
C VAL A 121 -7.04 -18.21 -11.26
N ALA A 122 -5.87 -18.86 -11.32
CA ALA A 122 -5.30 -19.58 -10.19
C ALA A 122 -4.49 -18.67 -9.24
N HIS A 123 -4.00 -17.54 -9.71
CA HIS A 123 -3.15 -16.63 -8.95
C HIS A 123 -3.69 -15.20 -9.00
N CYS A 124 -3.74 -14.54 -7.85
CA CYS A 124 -4.12 -13.14 -7.80
C CYS A 124 -3.20 -12.34 -6.88
N VAL A 125 -3.15 -11.04 -7.11
CA VAL A 125 -2.50 -10.04 -6.27
C VAL A 125 -3.54 -9.09 -5.69
N MET A 126 -3.23 -8.51 -4.54
CA MET A 126 -4.04 -7.46 -3.94
C MET A 126 -3.30 -6.12 -4.08
N ALA A 127 -3.97 -5.09 -4.54
CA ALA A 127 -3.37 -3.81 -4.81
C ALA A 127 -4.31 -2.64 -4.53
N GLY A 128 -3.76 -1.56 -4.01
CA GLY A 128 -4.53 -0.36 -3.64
C GLY A 128 -5.14 -0.45 -2.24
N GLN A 129 -5.93 0.55 -1.90
CA GLN A 129 -6.53 0.68 -0.57
C GLN A 129 -8.05 0.56 -0.66
N ILE A 130 -8.68 0.19 0.45
CA ILE A 130 -10.11 0.36 0.69
C ILE A 130 -10.25 1.44 1.77
N ALA A 131 -11.04 2.48 1.50
CA ALA A 131 -11.17 3.59 2.44
C ALA A 131 -11.76 3.12 3.79
N PRO A 132 -11.17 3.51 4.94
CA PRO A 132 -11.62 3.05 6.27
C PRO A 132 -13.10 3.28 6.53
N LYS A 133 -13.67 4.40 6.04
CA LYS A 133 -15.11 4.70 6.14
C LYS A 133 -15.99 3.61 5.55
N ASN A 134 -15.53 2.95 4.48
CA ASN A 134 -16.28 1.91 3.79
C ASN A 134 -16.19 0.55 4.51
N LEU A 135 -15.30 0.41 5.50
CA LEU A 135 -15.23 -0.78 6.35
C LEU A 135 -16.37 -0.84 7.39
N PHE A 136 -16.97 0.31 7.75
CA PHE A 136 -18.10 0.36 8.69
C PHE A 136 -19.47 0.32 8.00
N ASP A 137 -19.54 0.79 6.74
CA ASP A 137 -20.80 0.89 5.96
C ASP A 137 -20.99 -0.27 4.98
N PHE A 138 -20.09 -1.27 4.97
CA PHE A 138 -20.20 -2.36 4.03
C PHE A 138 -21.25 -3.40 4.45
N ARG A 139 -21.93 -3.96 3.44
CA ARG A 139 -22.90 -5.06 3.64
C ARG A 139 -22.23 -6.38 3.25
N PRO A 140 -21.66 -7.10 4.23
CA PRO A 140 -20.95 -8.35 3.95
C PRO A 140 -21.91 -9.42 3.47
N ASP A 141 -21.46 -10.26 2.53
CA ASP A 141 -22.14 -11.50 2.25
C ASP A 141 -21.96 -12.51 3.41
N LEU A 142 -22.71 -13.61 3.40
CA LEU A 142 -22.67 -14.61 4.49
C LEU A 142 -21.26 -15.15 4.73
N LYS A 143 -20.46 -15.31 3.66
CA LYS A 143 -19.08 -15.79 3.75
C LYS A 143 -18.19 -14.77 4.46
N THR A 144 -18.27 -13.52 4.07
CA THR A 144 -17.54 -12.41 4.70
C THR A 144 -17.94 -12.26 6.17
N ALA A 145 -19.24 -12.29 6.46
CA ALA A 145 -19.73 -12.19 7.83
C ALA A 145 -19.21 -13.34 8.71
N ALA A 146 -19.27 -14.57 8.21
CA ALA A 146 -18.77 -15.75 8.92
C ALA A 146 -17.26 -15.71 9.13
N MET A 147 -16.50 -15.23 8.13
CA MET A 147 -15.05 -15.02 8.23
C MET A 147 -14.72 -14.00 9.32
N LEU A 148 -15.33 -12.82 9.30
CA LEU A 148 -15.11 -11.76 10.28
C LEU A 148 -15.50 -12.16 11.70
N PHE A 149 -16.55 -12.98 11.84
CA PHE A 149 -16.99 -13.47 13.16
C PHE A 149 -15.94 -14.38 13.82
N ARG A 150 -15.15 -15.11 13.04
CA ARG A 150 -14.09 -16.01 13.53
C ARG A 150 -12.82 -15.28 13.94
N LEU A 151 -12.63 -14.03 13.50
CA LEU A 151 -11.44 -13.24 13.82
C LEU A 151 -11.53 -12.70 15.25
N LYS A 152 -10.52 -13.02 16.07
CA LYS A 152 -10.37 -12.46 17.42
C LYS A 152 -9.99 -10.99 17.38
N GLU A 153 -9.11 -10.65 16.46
CA GLU A 153 -8.65 -9.28 16.19
C GLU A 153 -9.04 -8.87 14.78
N ARG A 154 -9.46 -7.63 14.60
CA ARG A 154 -9.94 -7.09 13.31
C ARG A 154 -9.06 -5.96 12.84
N ASN A 155 -7.77 -6.22 12.74
CA ASN A 155 -6.83 -5.32 12.07
C ASN A 155 -6.70 -5.69 10.58
N ALA A 156 -6.05 -4.82 9.80
CA ALA A 156 -5.89 -5.03 8.36
C ALA A 156 -5.19 -6.36 8.04
N HIS A 157 -4.16 -6.72 8.81
CA HIS A 157 -3.38 -7.93 8.60
C HIS A 157 -4.23 -9.20 8.78
N THR A 158 -5.00 -9.29 9.87
CA THR A 158 -5.85 -10.46 10.16
C THR A 158 -6.98 -10.59 9.16
N ILE A 159 -7.59 -9.47 8.73
CA ILE A 159 -8.66 -9.46 7.73
C ILE A 159 -8.13 -9.91 6.37
N PHE A 160 -7.02 -9.36 5.90
CA PHE A 160 -6.46 -9.71 4.59
C PHE A 160 -5.88 -11.12 4.56
N GLY A 161 -5.28 -11.59 5.67
CA GLY A 161 -4.87 -12.98 5.83
C GLY A 161 -6.05 -13.94 5.67
N ALA A 162 -7.16 -13.67 6.37
CA ALA A 162 -8.38 -14.49 6.28
C ALA A 162 -9.01 -14.46 4.85
N ILE A 163 -8.94 -13.33 4.14
CA ILE A 163 -9.36 -13.24 2.74
C ILE A 163 -8.48 -14.16 1.87
N GLY A 164 -7.16 -14.13 2.08
CA GLY A 164 -6.21 -15.01 1.39
C GLY A 164 -6.52 -16.49 1.61
N ASP A 165 -6.83 -16.88 2.85
CA ASP A 165 -7.22 -18.25 3.19
C ASP A 165 -8.53 -18.67 2.50
N GLU A 166 -9.53 -17.79 2.45
CA GLU A 166 -10.80 -18.09 1.78
C GLU A 166 -10.66 -18.14 0.25
N LEU A 167 -9.76 -17.33 -0.34
CA LEU A 167 -9.38 -17.42 -1.74
C LEU A 167 -8.74 -18.78 -2.04
N ALA A 168 -7.77 -19.21 -1.22
CA ALA A 168 -7.08 -20.49 -1.38
C ALA A 168 -8.05 -21.68 -1.33
N LYS A 169 -9.04 -21.66 -0.42
CA LYS A 169 -10.13 -22.66 -0.38
C LYS A 169 -10.96 -22.67 -1.67
N GLY A 170 -11.03 -21.54 -2.36
CA GLY A 170 -11.70 -21.41 -3.65
C GLY A 170 -10.83 -21.72 -4.87
N GLY A 171 -9.60 -22.23 -4.66
CA GLY A 171 -8.65 -22.55 -5.72
C GLY A 171 -7.88 -21.35 -6.28
N VAL A 172 -7.92 -20.20 -5.59
CA VAL A 172 -7.23 -18.98 -6.01
C VAL A 172 -6.15 -18.63 -4.98
N THR A 173 -4.90 -18.61 -5.39
CA THR A 173 -3.78 -18.32 -4.50
C THR A 173 -3.44 -16.83 -4.54
N LEU A 174 -3.47 -16.18 -3.39
CA LEU A 174 -2.98 -14.81 -3.24
C LEU A 174 -1.45 -14.82 -3.18
N ILE A 175 -0.82 -14.13 -4.12
CA ILE A 175 0.63 -14.07 -4.27
C ILE A 175 1.13 -12.63 -4.11
N ASP A 176 2.46 -12.49 -3.96
CA ASP A 176 3.13 -11.21 -3.86
C ASP A 176 3.06 -10.44 -5.19
N ALA A 177 2.83 -9.15 -5.12
CA ALA A 177 2.78 -8.27 -6.28
C ALA A 177 4.14 -7.71 -6.71
N LEU A 178 5.19 -7.88 -5.90
CA LEU A 178 6.54 -7.36 -6.17
C LEU A 178 7.10 -7.74 -7.54
N PRO A 179 6.92 -8.97 -8.07
CA PRO A 179 7.40 -9.34 -9.39
C PRO A 179 6.91 -8.43 -10.52
N TRP A 180 5.72 -7.84 -10.35
CA TRP A 180 5.11 -6.93 -11.34
C TRP A 180 5.29 -5.45 -11.01
N LEU A 181 6.06 -5.10 -10.00
CA LEU A 181 6.40 -3.71 -9.70
C LEU A 181 7.71 -3.28 -10.35
N GLY A 182 8.60 -4.24 -10.61
CA GLY A 182 9.80 -4.05 -11.41
C GLY A 182 10.55 -2.76 -11.11
N GLN A 183 10.73 -1.95 -12.15
CA GLN A 183 11.45 -0.67 -12.07
C GLN A 183 10.72 0.43 -11.28
N ALA A 184 9.46 0.23 -10.94
CA ALA A 184 8.70 1.17 -10.10
C ALA A 184 9.10 1.10 -8.62
N MET A 185 9.83 0.06 -8.21
CA MET A 185 10.39 -0.09 -6.87
C MET A 185 11.80 0.48 -6.81
N PRO A 186 12.03 1.59 -6.12
CA PRO A 186 13.37 2.12 -5.94
C PRO A 186 14.23 1.22 -5.03
N GLY A 187 15.54 1.20 -5.27
CA GLY A 187 16.50 0.51 -4.40
C GLY A 187 16.67 1.19 -3.04
N GLY A 188 17.39 0.53 -2.12
CA GLY A 188 17.59 1.04 -0.76
C GLY A 188 18.42 2.32 -0.68
N ASP A 189 19.22 2.61 -1.69
CA ASP A 189 20.06 3.82 -1.85
C ASP A 189 19.37 4.93 -2.67
N PHE A 190 18.11 4.74 -3.03
CA PHE A 190 17.39 5.71 -3.85
C PHE A 190 17.25 7.05 -3.14
N HIS A 191 17.73 8.11 -3.79
CA HIS A 191 17.60 9.48 -3.35
C HIS A 191 17.05 10.36 -4.47
N LEU A 192 16.07 11.18 -4.15
CA LEU A 192 15.48 12.17 -5.07
C LEU A 192 15.43 13.52 -4.39
N GLY A 193 16.09 14.52 -4.97
CA GLY A 193 16.10 15.88 -4.48
C GLY A 193 17.45 16.35 -3.92
N PRO A 194 17.51 17.52 -3.27
CA PRO A 194 18.75 18.06 -2.71
C PRO A 194 19.22 17.25 -1.50
N LYS A 195 20.52 17.36 -1.21
CA LYS A 195 21.14 16.72 -0.04
C LYS A 195 20.47 17.17 1.25
N LEU A 196 20.24 16.21 2.16
CA LEU A 196 19.65 16.45 3.46
C LEU A 196 20.58 17.27 4.35
N SER A 197 20.03 18.17 5.15
CA SER A 197 20.74 18.83 6.23
C SER A 197 21.05 17.83 7.37
N ARG A 198 22.01 18.15 8.21
CA ARG A 198 22.32 17.34 9.38
C ARG A 198 21.11 17.18 10.31
N GLN A 199 20.37 18.26 10.56
CA GLN A 199 19.16 18.22 11.37
C GLN A 199 18.10 17.27 10.80
N GLN A 200 17.91 17.29 9.49
CA GLN A 200 16.97 16.35 8.84
C GLN A 200 17.43 14.90 8.96
N GLN A 201 18.73 14.64 8.87
CA GLN A 201 19.28 13.29 9.07
C GLN A 201 19.07 12.82 10.52
N ASP A 202 19.27 13.70 11.50
CA ASP A 202 19.02 13.41 12.91
C ASP A 202 17.52 13.14 13.16
N ASP A 203 16.63 13.93 12.55
CA ASP A 203 15.17 13.77 12.63
C ASP A 203 14.72 12.45 11.96
N ILE A 204 15.34 12.04 10.85
CA ILE A 204 15.10 10.75 10.21
C ILE A 204 15.48 9.60 11.14
N ALA A 205 16.68 9.63 11.71
CA ALA A 205 17.15 8.59 12.63
C ALA A 205 16.24 8.47 13.86
N PHE A 206 15.83 9.60 14.41
CA PHE A 206 14.88 9.67 15.53
C PHE A 206 13.51 9.11 15.12
N GLY A 207 12.95 9.58 14.00
CA GLY A 207 11.67 9.14 13.47
C GLY A 207 11.64 7.65 13.12
N CYS A 208 12.71 7.10 12.52
CA CYS A 208 12.82 5.67 12.22
C CYS A 208 12.70 4.81 13.47
N ARG A 209 13.42 5.18 14.54
CA ARG A 209 13.37 4.46 15.82
C ARG A 209 11.96 4.45 16.41
N LEU A 210 11.28 5.59 16.42
CA LEU A 210 9.93 5.72 16.95
C LEU A 210 8.89 5.04 16.05
N ALA A 211 8.99 5.19 14.72
CA ALA A 211 8.08 4.55 13.78
C ALA A 211 8.11 3.02 13.90
N LYS A 212 9.29 2.43 14.13
CA LYS A 212 9.44 0.99 14.42
C LYS A 212 8.67 0.58 15.67
N GLU A 213 8.77 1.34 16.76
CA GLU A 213 8.03 1.04 18.00
C GLU A 213 6.52 1.17 17.81
N VAL A 214 6.06 2.23 17.15
CA VAL A 214 4.63 2.43 16.84
C VAL A 214 4.10 1.30 15.95
N SER A 215 4.92 0.86 14.99
CA SER A 215 4.60 -0.27 14.11
C SER A 215 4.54 -1.60 14.87
N ARG A 216 5.47 -1.85 15.79
CA ARG A 216 5.48 -3.03 16.64
C ARG A 216 4.24 -3.12 17.54
N LEU A 217 3.71 -1.97 17.97
CA LEU A 217 2.48 -1.88 18.75
C LEU A 217 1.21 -1.96 17.90
N GLU A 218 1.33 -2.14 16.58
CA GLU A 218 0.22 -2.18 15.62
C GLU A 218 -0.67 -0.93 15.60
N ILE A 219 -0.15 0.23 16.03
CA ILE A 219 -0.86 1.51 16.05
C ILE A 219 -0.88 2.12 14.64
N GLY A 220 0.29 2.19 14.00
CA GLY A 220 0.51 2.78 12.69
C GLY A 220 1.93 2.50 12.21
N GLN A 221 2.34 3.10 11.10
CA GLN A 221 3.68 2.89 10.54
C GLN A 221 4.32 4.17 10.01
N SER A 222 3.67 5.30 10.22
CA SER A 222 4.15 6.62 9.78
C SER A 222 4.20 7.60 10.96
N ILE A 223 5.23 8.45 10.95
CA ILE A 223 5.44 9.48 11.96
C ILE A 223 5.97 10.75 11.30
N VAL A 224 5.61 11.90 11.83
CA VAL A 224 6.15 13.18 11.37
C VAL A 224 6.94 13.81 12.51
N VAL A 225 8.19 14.20 12.21
CA VAL A 225 9.16 14.74 13.16
C VAL A 225 9.68 16.08 12.67
N LYS A 226 9.96 16.99 13.59
CA LYS A 226 10.68 18.25 13.31
C LYS A 226 11.53 18.62 14.50
N GLU A 227 12.82 18.86 14.26
CA GLU A 227 13.77 19.33 15.29
C GLU A 227 13.73 18.47 16.56
N GLY A 228 13.72 17.15 16.40
CA GLY A 228 13.66 16.18 17.50
C GLY A 228 12.29 16.06 18.19
N THR A 229 11.25 16.71 17.65
CA THR A 229 9.89 16.68 18.22
C THR A 229 8.94 15.90 17.31
N VAL A 230 8.16 14.98 17.88
CA VAL A 230 7.11 14.27 17.17
C VAL A 230 5.91 15.19 16.99
N LEU A 231 5.53 15.47 15.75
CA LEU A 231 4.36 16.29 15.42
C LEU A 231 3.11 15.46 15.20
N ALA A 232 3.24 14.30 14.57
CA ALA A 232 2.12 13.42 14.29
C ALA A 232 2.56 11.95 14.27
N VAL A 233 1.68 11.07 14.74
CA VAL A 233 1.81 9.61 14.68
C VAL A 233 0.57 9.10 13.98
N GLU A 234 0.76 8.22 12.99
CA GLU A 234 -0.34 7.56 12.28
C GLU A 234 -1.09 6.62 13.21
N GLY A 235 -2.40 6.67 13.16
CA GLY A 235 -3.30 5.73 13.79
C GLY A 235 -4.36 5.26 12.79
N PHE A 236 -5.61 5.21 13.23
CA PHE A 236 -6.74 4.79 12.39
C PHE A 236 -7.02 5.71 11.20
N GLU A 237 -6.64 6.98 11.29
CA GLU A 237 -6.83 7.98 10.24
C GLU A 237 -6.05 7.71 8.96
N GLY A 238 -4.99 6.90 9.03
CA GLY A 238 -4.12 6.53 7.92
C GLY A 238 -3.03 7.54 7.59
N THR A 239 -2.07 7.13 6.75
CA THR A 239 -0.84 7.88 6.43
C THR A 239 -1.14 9.30 5.93
N ASP A 240 -2.08 9.46 5.00
CA ASP A 240 -2.35 10.75 4.37
C ASP A 240 -2.83 11.82 5.36
N ALA A 241 -3.71 11.45 6.28
CA ALA A 241 -4.22 12.35 7.30
C ALA A 241 -3.14 12.66 8.35
N CYS A 242 -2.32 11.69 8.71
CA CYS A 242 -1.17 11.87 9.58
C CYS A 242 -0.17 12.87 8.97
N LEU A 243 0.19 12.72 7.71
CA LEU A 243 1.11 13.62 7.01
C LEU A 243 0.56 15.05 6.93
N ARG A 244 -0.73 15.20 6.64
CA ARG A 244 -1.39 16.52 6.60
C ARG A 244 -1.33 17.20 7.95
N ARG A 245 -1.74 16.51 9.02
CA ARG A 245 -1.70 17.02 10.39
C ARG A 245 -0.28 17.39 10.80
N GLY A 246 0.71 16.54 10.52
CA GLY A 246 2.11 16.82 10.79
C GLY A 246 2.63 18.04 10.05
N GLY A 247 2.23 18.21 8.77
CA GLY A 247 2.57 19.38 7.97
C GLY A 247 1.97 20.69 8.52
N GLU A 248 0.71 20.66 8.93
CA GLU A 248 0.05 21.81 9.57
C GLU A 248 0.77 22.21 10.87
N LEU A 249 1.13 21.23 11.71
CA LEU A 249 1.84 21.45 12.96
C LEU A 249 3.28 21.92 12.76
N ALA A 250 3.91 21.58 11.64
CA ALA A 250 5.25 22.08 11.29
C ALA A 250 5.29 23.59 11.05
N GLY A 251 4.14 24.18 10.77
CA GLY A 251 3.97 25.61 10.53
C GLY A 251 4.48 26.07 9.15
N PRO A 252 4.37 27.37 8.85
CA PRO A 252 4.60 27.92 7.51
C PRO A 252 6.04 27.79 7.00
N LYS A 253 7.01 27.59 7.89
CA LYS A 253 8.43 27.38 7.52
C LYS A 253 8.71 25.95 7.03
N GLY A 254 7.79 25.02 7.22
CA GLY A 254 7.98 23.60 6.88
C GLY A 254 9.14 22.97 7.65
N GLY A 255 9.94 22.14 6.98
CA GLY A 255 11.15 21.53 7.53
C GLY A 255 10.89 20.28 8.37
N ALA A 256 9.65 19.76 8.39
CA ALA A 256 9.36 18.48 9.03
C ALA A 256 9.80 17.31 8.12
N VAL A 257 10.10 16.19 8.76
CA VAL A 257 10.45 14.93 8.14
C VAL A 257 9.33 13.92 8.41
N ALA A 258 8.86 13.27 7.37
CA ALA A 258 7.94 12.16 7.50
C ALA A 258 8.70 10.84 7.32
N VAL A 259 8.51 9.92 8.25
CA VAL A 259 9.11 8.59 8.23
C VAL A 259 8.01 7.55 8.17
N LYS A 260 8.13 6.62 7.23
CA LYS A 260 7.26 5.45 7.14
C LYS A 260 8.12 4.19 7.14
N VAL A 261 7.76 3.20 7.94
CA VAL A 261 8.47 1.93 8.05
C VAL A 261 7.57 0.76 7.65
N ALA A 262 8.16 -0.32 7.16
CA ALA A 262 7.47 -1.59 7.05
C ALA A 262 7.28 -2.21 8.43
N ARG A 263 6.21 -2.97 8.63
CA ARG A 263 6.01 -3.76 9.85
C ARG A 263 7.03 -4.90 9.91
N GLU A 264 7.41 -5.33 11.12
CA GLU A 264 8.36 -6.45 11.30
C GLU A 264 7.85 -7.75 10.65
N ASN A 265 6.54 -8.00 10.73
CA ASN A 265 5.87 -9.16 10.13
C ASN A 265 5.08 -8.78 8.89
N HIS A 266 5.65 -7.90 8.06
CA HIS A 266 4.95 -7.36 6.89
C HIS A 266 4.69 -8.46 5.85
N ASP A 267 3.43 -8.72 5.57
CA ASP A 267 3.04 -9.68 4.53
C ASP A 267 2.90 -8.94 3.20
N MET A 268 3.90 -9.11 2.33
CA MET A 268 3.98 -8.44 1.03
C MET A 268 2.85 -8.82 0.05
N ARG A 269 2.04 -9.83 0.40
CA ARG A 269 0.86 -10.20 -0.41
C ARG A 269 -0.27 -9.18 -0.30
N PHE A 270 -0.34 -8.41 0.79
CA PHE A 270 -1.49 -7.50 1.03
C PHE A 270 -1.11 -6.04 1.03
N ASP A 271 0.09 -5.74 1.43
CA ASP A 271 0.52 -4.36 1.63
C ASP A 271 1.98 -4.22 1.15
N ILE A 272 2.21 -3.22 0.33
CA ILE A 272 3.54 -2.86 -0.15
C ILE A 272 3.86 -1.53 0.51
N PRO A 273 4.86 -1.47 1.39
CA PRO A 273 5.17 -0.29 2.19
C PRO A 273 5.62 0.93 1.40
#